data_4d8134e75ee9a0696030fffd22cde5ae
#
_entry.id   4d8134e75ee9a0696030fffd22cde5ae
#
_cell.length_a   1.000
_cell.length_b   1.000
_cell.length_c   1.000
_cell.angle_alpha   90.00
_cell.angle_beta   90.00
_cell.angle_gamma   90.00
#
_symmetry.space_group_name_H-M   'P 1'
#
loop_
_entity.id
_entity.type
_entity.pdbx_description
1 polymer ?
#
loop_
_entity_poly.entity_id
_entity_poly.type
_entity_poly.pdbx_seq_one_letter_code
_entity_poly.pdbx_strand_id
1 'polypeptide(L)'
;MANPKNEKRLKNRFLVWFGGTFGPSLLRFFYNTNKWEFKDRYHFKDAVSSGRPIIIASWHNALLTVFMGLSKNNYYGLAGNHHPDAEIISRIGAKLGWKVVRGSSTDGGKKAYNEILEILRSKDAVFAITPDGPQGPAKIPKPGAIRAAQRTGAIIVPVAGQSSKRWGFTNWDTFYLAKPFGTITLMFGKPLSFSEESSFEDCSNALKKSLDQLEERVNQHVGLVSDN
;
A
#
# COMPACT_ATOMS: atom_id res chain seq x y z
N MET A 1 -25.35 -8.21 34.74
CA MET A 1 -25.28 -8.15 33.25
C MET A 1 -24.09 -7.34 32.83
N ALA A 2 -23.19 -7.87 32.02
CA ALA A 2 -22.02 -7.15 31.55
C ALA A 2 -22.43 -6.00 30.61
N ASN A 3 -21.79 -4.84 30.75
CA ASN A 3 -22.09 -3.66 29.92
C ASN A 3 -21.64 -3.95 28.47
N PRO A 4 -22.54 -3.87 27.47
CA PRO A 4 -22.22 -4.21 26.07
C PRO A 4 -21.07 -3.39 25.47
N LYS A 5 -20.81 -2.17 25.98
CA LYS A 5 -19.64 -1.36 25.61
C LYS A 5 -18.32 -1.98 26.11
N ASN A 6 -18.32 -2.59 27.27
CA ASN A 6 -17.14 -3.26 27.82
C ASN A 6 -16.81 -4.56 27.10
N GLU A 7 -17.83 -5.35 26.73
CA GLU A 7 -17.64 -6.57 25.94
C GLU A 7 -17.06 -6.27 24.57
N LYS A 8 -17.59 -5.28 23.84
CA LYS A 8 -17.06 -4.84 22.56
C LYS A 8 -15.60 -4.35 22.66
N ARG A 9 -15.28 -3.62 23.75
CA ARG A 9 -13.91 -3.14 23.99
C ARG A 9 -12.94 -4.30 24.29
N LEU A 10 -13.36 -5.30 25.06
CA LEU A 10 -12.55 -6.48 25.37
C LEU A 10 -12.34 -7.33 24.10
N LYS A 11 -13.37 -7.55 23.31
CA LYS A 11 -13.30 -8.27 22.04
C LYS A 11 -12.33 -7.58 21.09
N ASN A 12 -12.41 -6.26 20.93
CA ASN A 12 -11.50 -5.51 20.08
C ASN A 12 -10.05 -5.60 20.57
N ARG A 13 -9.81 -5.50 21.86
CA ARG A 13 -8.46 -5.64 22.44
C ARG A 13 -7.88 -7.03 22.20
N PHE A 14 -8.70 -8.08 22.36
CA PHE A 14 -8.28 -9.44 22.08
C PHE A 14 -7.96 -9.63 20.59
N LEU A 15 -8.80 -9.14 19.66
CA LEU A 15 -8.56 -9.21 18.22
C LEU A 15 -7.27 -8.47 17.83
N VAL A 16 -7.03 -7.29 18.38
CA VAL A 16 -5.80 -6.51 18.13
C VAL A 16 -4.57 -7.26 18.68
N TRP A 17 -4.66 -7.83 19.86
CA TRP A 17 -3.57 -8.61 20.43
C TRP A 17 -3.30 -9.87 19.61
N PHE A 18 -4.33 -10.66 19.32
CA PHE A 18 -4.22 -11.91 18.56
C PHE A 18 -3.73 -11.63 17.12
N GLY A 19 -4.37 -10.73 16.40
CA GLY A 19 -3.99 -10.35 15.04
C GLY A 19 -2.58 -9.75 14.97
N GLY A 20 -2.22 -8.87 15.90
CA GLY A 20 -0.88 -8.28 15.96
C GLY A 20 0.22 -9.28 16.39
N THR A 21 -0.14 -10.37 17.08
CA THR A 21 0.81 -11.40 17.54
C THR A 21 0.99 -12.49 16.49
N PHE A 22 -0.08 -13.08 16.01
CA PHE A 22 -0.09 -14.22 15.09
C PHE A 22 -0.21 -13.82 13.63
N GLY A 23 -0.82 -12.68 13.33
CA GLY A 23 -1.00 -12.17 11.97
C GLY A 23 0.28 -12.12 11.15
N PRO A 24 1.42 -11.63 11.67
CA PRO A 24 2.68 -11.62 10.92
C PRO A 24 3.15 -13.02 10.52
N SER A 25 3.00 -14.01 11.40
CA SER A 25 3.40 -15.40 11.12
C SER A 25 2.47 -16.04 10.10
N LEU A 26 1.16 -15.79 10.20
CA LEU A 26 0.17 -16.28 9.26
C LEU A 26 0.35 -15.66 7.87
N LEU A 27 0.57 -14.35 7.78
CA LEU A 27 0.86 -13.69 6.51
C LEU A 27 2.19 -14.17 5.91
N ARG A 28 3.23 -14.33 6.73
CA ARG A 28 4.48 -14.92 6.26
C ARG A 28 4.28 -16.31 5.69
N PHE A 29 3.48 -17.15 6.34
CA PHE A 29 3.15 -18.48 5.83
C PHE A 29 2.44 -18.37 4.46
N PHE A 30 1.37 -17.58 4.36
CA PHE A 30 0.62 -17.45 3.11
C PHE A 30 1.47 -16.89 1.97
N TYR A 31 2.34 -15.93 2.24
CA TYR A 31 3.11 -15.28 1.20
C TYR A 31 4.45 -15.98 0.89
N ASN A 32 5.15 -16.55 1.89
CA ASN A 32 6.43 -17.21 1.68
C ASN A 32 6.32 -18.60 1.05
N THR A 33 5.13 -19.22 1.11
CA THR A 33 4.87 -20.49 0.41
C THR A 33 4.58 -20.31 -1.08
N ASN A 34 4.49 -19.07 -1.55
CA ASN A 34 4.32 -18.76 -2.96
C ASN A 34 5.65 -18.52 -3.67
N LYS A 35 5.70 -18.82 -4.96
CA LYS A 35 6.77 -18.37 -5.84
C LYS A 35 6.60 -16.89 -6.12
N TRP A 36 7.64 -16.08 -5.87
CA TRP A 36 7.62 -14.66 -6.16
C TRP A 36 8.28 -14.36 -7.51
N GLU A 37 7.59 -13.52 -8.30
CA GLU A 37 8.09 -12.97 -9.56
C GLU A 37 8.05 -11.44 -9.50
N PHE A 38 9.20 -10.82 -9.77
CA PHE A 38 9.34 -9.37 -9.81
C PHE A 38 9.57 -8.93 -11.26
N LYS A 39 8.61 -8.23 -11.84
CA LYS A 39 8.67 -7.75 -13.24
C LYS A 39 9.01 -6.27 -13.27
N ASP A 40 9.79 -5.87 -14.25
CA ASP A 40 10.18 -4.48 -14.51
C ASP A 40 10.83 -3.77 -13.29
N ARG A 41 11.48 -4.53 -12.41
CA ARG A 41 12.08 -4.03 -11.15
C ARG A 41 13.18 -2.97 -11.40
N TYR A 42 13.72 -2.91 -12.58
CA TYR A 42 14.70 -1.88 -12.97
C TYR A 42 14.13 -0.48 -12.84
N HIS A 43 12.85 -0.24 -13.11
CA HIS A 43 12.20 1.06 -12.89
C HIS A 43 12.34 1.56 -11.44
N PHE A 44 12.16 0.65 -10.48
CA PHE A 44 12.35 0.99 -9.07
C PHE A 44 13.84 1.19 -8.71
N LYS A 45 14.71 0.33 -9.24
CA LYS A 45 16.15 0.44 -8.98
C LYS A 45 16.72 1.74 -9.54
N ASP A 46 16.33 2.14 -10.75
CA ASP A 46 16.76 3.39 -11.39
C ASP A 46 16.25 4.60 -10.60
N ALA A 47 15.00 4.54 -10.12
CA ALA A 47 14.46 5.59 -9.26
C ALA A 47 15.26 5.72 -7.95
N VAL A 48 15.61 4.60 -7.28
CA VAL A 48 16.46 4.59 -6.09
C VAL A 48 17.85 5.17 -6.40
N SER A 49 18.46 4.78 -7.52
CA SER A 49 19.79 5.26 -7.92
C SER A 49 19.82 6.76 -8.23
N SER A 50 18.69 7.40 -8.44
CA SER A 50 18.61 8.85 -8.65
C SER A 50 18.89 9.67 -7.40
N GLY A 51 18.89 9.07 -6.21
CA GLY A 51 19.04 9.74 -4.92
C GLY A 51 17.87 10.65 -4.54
N ARG A 52 16.76 10.59 -5.29
CA ARG A 52 15.51 11.32 -4.98
C ARG A 52 14.63 10.50 -4.05
N PRO A 53 13.82 11.13 -3.19
CA PRO A 53 12.83 10.42 -2.40
C PRO A 53 11.80 9.73 -3.31
N ILE A 54 11.27 8.60 -2.86
CA ILE A 54 10.38 7.75 -3.65
C ILE A 54 9.04 7.56 -2.93
N ILE A 55 7.97 7.69 -3.68
CA ILE A 55 6.64 7.26 -3.29
C ILE A 55 6.28 6.00 -4.08
N ILE A 56 6.13 4.87 -3.42
CA ILE A 56 5.55 3.68 -4.02
C ILE A 56 4.03 3.84 -3.96
N ALA A 57 3.37 3.86 -5.12
CA ALA A 57 1.93 3.96 -5.22
C ALA A 57 1.32 2.65 -5.73
N SER A 58 0.27 2.18 -5.08
CA SER A 58 -0.45 0.96 -5.45
C SER A 58 -1.93 1.11 -5.10
N TRP A 59 -2.83 0.52 -5.85
CA TRP A 59 -4.23 0.49 -5.45
C TRP A 59 -4.42 -0.28 -4.14
N HIS A 60 -5.42 0.11 -3.35
CA HIS A 60 -5.66 -0.46 -2.04
C HIS A 60 -5.96 -1.97 -2.08
N ASN A 61 -6.58 -2.45 -3.15
CA ASN A 61 -6.88 -3.87 -3.35
C ASN A 61 -5.63 -4.77 -3.37
N ALA A 62 -4.48 -4.24 -3.81
CA ALA A 62 -3.20 -4.95 -3.87
C ALA A 62 -2.30 -4.68 -2.64
N LEU A 63 -2.79 -3.91 -1.65
CA LEU A 63 -2.01 -3.44 -0.49
C LEU A 63 -1.18 -4.55 0.15
N LEU A 64 -1.81 -5.69 0.52
CA LEU A 64 -1.07 -6.78 1.21
C LEU A 64 0.01 -7.40 0.35
N THR A 65 -0.23 -7.56 -0.95
CA THR A 65 0.75 -8.15 -1.85
C THR A 65 1.98 -7.25 -2.00
N VAL A 66 1.77 -5.96 -2.22
CA VAL A 66 2.86 -4.96 -2.29
C VAL A 66 3.58 -4.86 -0.96
N PHE A 67 2.83 -4.80 0.13
CA PHE A 67 3.35 -4.71 1.49
C PHE A 67 4.23 -5.91 1.87
N MET A 68 3.83 -7.13 1.52
CA MET A 68 4.60 -8.34 1.77
C MET A 68 5.82 -8.43 0.87
N GLY A 69 5.69 -8.10 -0.43
CA GLY A 69 6.78 -8.16 -1.40
C GLY A 69 7.89 -7.13 -1.15
N LEU A 70 7.57 -6.02 -0.49
CA LEU A 70 8.52 -4.96 -0.14
C LEU A 70 8.86 -4.93 1.36
N SER A 71 8.50 -5.96 2.12
CA SER A 71 8.83 -6.07 3.55
C SER A 71 10.35 -6.16 3.79
N LYS A 72 10.79 -5.89 5.03
CA LYS A 72 12.20 -5.96 5.48
C LYS A 72 13.15 -4.91 4.88
N ASN A 73 12.64 -3.88 4.23
CA ASN A 73 13.47 -2.81 3.64
C ASN A 73 13.49 -1.52 4.48
N ASN A 74 12.85 -1.50 5.66
CA ASN A 74 12.69 -0.32 6.52
C ASN A 74 12.01 0.87 5.81
N TYR A 75 11.16 0.60 4.84
CA TYR A 75 10.37 1.62 4.16
C TYR A 75 9.26 2.15 5.06
N TYR A 76 8.77 3.32 4.73
CA TYR A 76 7.64 3.94 5.42
C TYR A 76 6.31 3.54 4.76
N GLY A 77 5.26 3.43 5.55
CA GLY A 77 3.91 3.17 5.06
C GLY A 77 2.86 3.89 5.88
N LEU A 78 1.72 4.19 5.26
CA LEU A 78 0.59 4.87 5.90
C LEU A 78 -0.42 3.85 6.43
N ALA A 79 -0.83 4.00 7.68
CA ALA A 79 -1.96 3.27 8.26
C ALA A 79 -3.00 4.25 8.83
N GLY A 80 -4.26 3.84 8.82
CA GLY A 80 -5.34 4.63 9.40
C GLY A 80 -5.21 4.84 10.91
N ASN A 81 -5.97 5.80 11.45
CA ASN A 81 -6.09 6.02 12.89
C ASN A 81 -7.34 5.33 13.46
N HIS A 82 -7.28 5.06 14.77
CA HIS A 82 -8.44 4.76 15.64
C HIS A 82 -9.33 3.55 15.28
N HIS A 83 -9.09 2.82 14.19
CA HIS A 83 -9.81 1.60 13.89
C HIS A 83 -9.00 0.37 14.36
N PRO A 84 -9.63 -0.67 14.95
CA PRO A 84 -8.92 -1.89 15.38
C PRO A 84 -8.12 -2.54 14.24
N ASP A 85 -8.64 -2.55 13.02
CA ASP A 85 -7.95 -3.13 11.86
C ASP A 85 -6.69 -2.34 11.50
N ALA A 86 -6.72 -1.00 11.61
CA ALA A 86 -5.56 -0.15 11.40
C ALA A 86 -4.46 -0.41 12.46
N GLU A 87 -4.85 -0.67 13.70
CA GLU A 87 -3.91 -1.06 14.76
C GLU A 87 -3.28 -2.42 14.49
N ILE A 88 -4.08 -3.41 14.03
CA ILE A 88 -3.57 -4.72 13.63
C ILE A 88 -2.56 -4.58 12.50
N ILE A 89 -2.90 -3.88 11.43
CA ILE A 89 -2.03 -3.64 10.27
C ILE A 89 -0.74 -2.91 10.67
N SER A 90 -0.84 -1.90 11.55
CA SER A 90 0.33 -1.17 12.06
C SER A 90 1.28 -2.09 12.83
N ARG A 91 0.77 -2.95 13.70
CA ARG A 91 1.58 -3.93 14.46
C ARG A 91 2.22 -4.98 13.56
N ILE A 92 1.45 -5.47 12.58
CA ILE A 92 1.96 -6.40 11.57
C ILE A 92 3.07 -5.70 10.77
N GLY A 93 2.85 -4.46 10.33
CA GLY A 93 3.81 -3.67 9.59
C GLY A 93 5.14 -3.52 10.31
N ALA A 94 5.11 -3.08 11.56
CA ALA A 94 6.30 -2.93 12.37
C ALA A 94 7.10 -4.25 12.49
N LYS A 95 6.41 -5.38 12.71
CA LYS A 95 7.04 -6.72 12.77
C LYS A 95 7.57 -7.21 11.43
N LEU A 96 7.08 -6.67 10.32
CA LEU A 96 7.55 -6.98 8.96
C LEU A 96 8.62 -5.99 8.46
N GLY A 97 9.06 -5.05 9.31
CA GLY A 97 10.13 -4.11 9.00
C GLY A 97 9.65 -2.84 8.29
N TRP A 98 8.39 -2.46 8.47
CA TRP A 98 7.85 -1.18 8.02
C TRP A 98 7.89 -0.13 9.14
N LYS A 99 8.19 1.11 8.77
CA LYS A 99 8.03 2.29 9.64
C LYS A 99 6.64 2.88 9.36
N VAL A 100 5.73 2.81 10.33
CA VAL A 100 4.32 3.14 10.12
C VAL A 100 4.01 4.55 10.57
N VAL A 101 3.61 5.40 9.62
CA VAL A 101 3.00 6.72 9.86
C VAL A 101 1.50 6.53 10.04
N ARG A 102 0.91 7.19 11.04
CA ARG A 102 -0.51 7.06 11.35
C ARG A 102 -1.31 8.28 10.91
N GLY A 103 -2.38 8.05 10.19
CA GLY A 103 -3.32 9.06 9.74
C GLY A 103 -4.08 8.62 8.50
N SER A 104 -5.15 9.34 8.19
CA SER A 104 -5.93 9.16 6.97
C SER A 104 -6.44 10.51 6.48
N SER A 105 -6.99 10.56 5.28
CA SER A 105 -7.60 11.80 4.75
C SER A 105 -8.76 12.33 5.59
N THR A 106 -9.36 11.50 6.43
CA THR A 106 -10.53 11.84 7.27
C THR A 106 -10.19 12.06 8.74
N ASP A 107 -9.05 11.52 9.21
CA ASP A 107 -8.66 11.59 10.63
C ASP A 107 -7.14 11.70 10.77
N GLY A 108 -6.68 12.80 11.39
CA GLY A 108 -5.25 13.09 11.57
C GLY A 108 -4.50 13.35 10.26
N GLY A 109 -5.20 13.58 9.13
CA GLY A 109 -4.62 13.68 7.81
C GLY A 109 -3.59 14.81 7.67
N LYS A 110 -3.81 15.98 8.27
CA LYS A 110 -2.86 17.10 8.23
C LYS A 110 -1.55 16.74 8.94
N LYS A 111 -1.62 16.09 10.11
CA LYS A 111 -0.44 15.65 10.86
C LYS A 111 0.33 14.59 10.09
N ALA A 112 -0.36 13.55 9.61
CA ALA A 112 0.26 12.50 8.81
C ALA A 112 0.89 13.06 7.52
N TYR A 113 0.21 13.98 6.85
CA TYR A 113 0.73 14.62 5.65
C TYR A 113 2.02 15.41 5.92
N ASN A 114 2.08 16.18 7.00
CA ASN A 114 3.31 16.88 7.39
C ASN A 114 4.45 15.90 7.71
N GLU A 115 4.16 14.79 8.40
CA GLU A 115 5.14 13.74 8.68
C GLU A 115 5.65 13.08 7.39
N ILE A 116 4.76 12.83 6.42
CA ILE A 116 5.15 12.33 5.08
C ILE A 116 6.09 13.32 4.39
N LEU A 117 5.80 14.63 4.43
CA LEU A 117 6.68 15.63 3.84
C LEU A 117 8.06 15.66 4.50
N GLU A 118 8.14 15.56 5.84
CA GLU A 118 9.42 15.50 6.55
C GLU A 118 10.22 14.24 6.17
N ILE A 119 9.58 13.09 6.08
CA ILE A 119 10.22 11.85 5.64
C ILE A 119 10.76 12.01 4.22
N LEU A 120 9.95 12.53 3.29
CA LEU A 120 10.31 12.67 1.89
C LEU A 120 11.32 13.81 1.61
N ARG A 121 11.68 14.64 2.59
CA ARG A 121 12.82 15.57 2.49
C ARG A 121 14.17 14.86 2.64
N SER A 122 14.17 13.67 3.22
CA SER A 122 15.39 12.87 3.33
C SER A 122 15.71 12.21 1.99
N LYS A 123 16.97 12.28 1.58
CA LYS A 123 17.47 11.52 0.41
C LYS A 123 17.22 10.02 0.65
N ASP A 124 16.94 9.31 -0.41
CA ASP A 124 16.69 7.87 -0.41
C ASP A 124 15.49 7.40 0.43
N ALA A 125 14.63 8.31 0.89
CA ALA A 125 13.42 7.94 1.60
C ALA A 125 12.46 7.20 0.64
N VAL A 126 11.93 6.06 1.10
CA VAL A 126 10.90 5.31 0.36
C VAL A 126 9.63 5.24 1.19
N PHE A 127 8.54 5.77 0.67
CA PHE A 127 7.24 5.82 1.31
C PHE A 127 6.19 5.11 0.46
N ALA A 128 5.50 4.12 1.01
CA ALA A 128 4.43 3.41 0.32
C ALA A 128 3.04 3.95 0.71
N ILE A 129 2.20 4.19 -0.28
CA ILE A 129 0.85 4.72 -0.09
C ILE A 129 -0.13 4.11 -1.10
N THR A 130 -1.36 3.93 -0.67
CA THR A 130 -2.50 3.62 -1.55
C THR A 130 -3.22 4.94 -1.85
N PRO A 131 -3.14 5.46 -3.08
CA PRO A 131 -3.65 6.80 -3.38
C PRO A 131 -5.18 6.92 -3.27
N ASP A 132 -5.92 5.84 -3.45
CA ASP A 132 -7.37 5.78 -3.23
C ASP A 132 -7.75 5.75 -1.73
N GLY A 133 -6.80 5.38 -0.86
CA GLY A 133 -6.95 5.38 0.59
C GLY A 133 -7.89 4.29 1.12
N PRO A 134 -8.03 4.17 2.46
CA PRO A 134 -8.73 3.05 3.10
C PRO A 134 -10.26 3.11 3.04
N GLN A 135 -10.84 4.17 2.51
CA GLN A 135 -12.29 4.37 2.43
C GLN A 135 -12.78 4.63 1.00
N GLY A 136 -11.87 4.53 0.01
CA GLY A 136 -12.22 4.77 -1.39
C GLY A 136 -12.66 6.21 -1.72
N PRO A 137 -13.32 6.42 -2.83
CA PRO A 137 -13.74 5.39 -3.80
C PRO A 137 -12.57 4.69 -4.48
N ALA A 138 -12.80 3.43 -4.88
CA ALA A 138 -11.76 2.60 -5.48
C ALA A 138 -11.20 3.23 -6.76
N LYS A 139 -9.87 3.16 -6.91
CA LYS A 139 -9.15 3.61 -8.11
C LYS A 139 -9.36 5.10 -8.46
N ILE A 140 -9.60 5.93 -7.45
CA ILE A 140 -9.63 7.39 -7.58
C ILE A 140 -8.53 7.98 -6.70
N PRO A 141 -7.45 8.53 -7.28
CA PRO A 141 -6.35 9.08 -6.51
C PRO A 141 -6.77 10.30 -5.68
N LYS A 142 -6.46 10.28 -4.39
CA LYS A 142 -6.60 11.42 -3.49
C LYS A 142 -5.37 12.33 -3.59
N PRO A 143 -5.49 13.61 -3.25
CA PRO A 143 -4.40 14.57 -3.45
C PRO A 143 -3.10 14.28 -2.69
N GLY A 144 -3.15 13.51 -1.61
CA GLY A 144 -2.03 13.35 -0.67
C GLY A 144 -0.71 12.92 -1.31
N ALA A 145 -0.72 11.85 -2.08
CA ALA A 145 0.48 11.31 -2.73
C ALA A 145 1.05 12.28 -3.79
N ILE A 146 0.15 12.83 -4.63
CA ILE A 146 0.53 13.73 -5.73
C ILE A 146 1.11 15.04 -5.19
N ARG A 147 0.42 15.68 -4.23
CA ARG A 147 0.91 16.91 -3.61
C ARG A 147 2.21 16.71 -2.82
N ALA A 148 2.39 15.55 -2.19
CA ALA A 148 3.63 15.22 -1.53
C ALA A 148 4.77 15.10 -2.54
N ALA A 149 4.55 14.40 -3.67
CA ALA A 149 5.53 14.31 -4.75
C ALA A 149 5.90 15.68 -5.33
N GLN A 150 4.92 16.52 -5.63
CA GLN A 150 5.13 17.87 -6.13
C GLN A 150 6.00 18.70 -5.17
N ARG A 151 5.66 18.74 -3.89
CA ARG A 151 6.35 19.57 -2.88
C ARG A 151 7.74 19.08 -2.50
N THR A 152 8.04 17.81 -2.65
CA THR A 152 9.31 17.22 -2.21
C THR A 152 10.21 16.83 -3.37
N GLY A 153 9.70 16.91 -4.60
CA GLY A 153 10.38 16.39 -5.77
C GLY A 153 10.48 14.86 -5.79
N ALA A 154 9.69 14.16 -4.96
CA ALA A 154 9.70 12.70 -4.94
C ALA A 154 9.24 12.10 -6.26
N ILE A 155 9.84 10.97 -6.62
CA ILE A 155 9.42 10.17 -7.77
C ILE A 155 8.31 9.23 -7.33
N ILE A 156 7.19 9.18 -8.05
CA ILE A 156 6.16 8.16 -7.82
C ILE A 156 6.48 6.94 -8.68
N VAL A 157 6.66 5.79 -8.05
CA VAL A 157 6.80 4.50 -8.73
C VAL A 157 5.50 3.72 -8.55
N PRO A 158 4.70 3.56 -9.62
CA PRO A 158 3.52 2.71 -9.59
C PRO A 158 3.90 1.25 -9.39
N VAL A 159 3.17 0.55 -8.53
CA VAL A 159 3.40 -0.88 -8.29
C VAL A 159 2.05 -1.60 -8.26
N ALA A 160 1.94 -2.70 -8.98
CA ALA A 160 0.81 -3.61 -8.88
C ALA A 160 1.27 -4.99 -8.45
N GLY A 161 0.44 -5.68 -7.69
CA GLY A 161 0.76 -7.02 -7.20
C GLY A 161 -0.46 -7.93 -7.23
N GLN A 162 -0.27 -9.16 -7.71
CA GLN A 162 -1.35 -10.12 -7.76
C GLN A 162 -0.86 -11.54 -7.55
N SER A 163 -1.74 -12.40 -7.01
CA SER A 163 -1.49 -13.83 -6.83
C SER A 163 -2.37 -14.64 -7.78
N SER A 164 -1.80 -15.69 -8.38
CA SER A 164 -2.55 -16.65 -9.22
C SER A 164 -3.61 -17.42 -8.42
N LYS A 165 -3.44 -17.51 -7.08
CA LYS A 165 -4.41 -18.11 -6.15
C LYS A 165 -4.68 -17.11 -5.04
N ARG A 166 -5.93 -16.65 -4.91
CA ARG A 166 -6.30 -15.61 -3.94
C ARG A 166 -7.67 -15.81 -3.33
N TRP A 167 -7.89 -15.20 -2.17
CA TRP A 167 -9.21 -14.87 -1.64
C TRP A 167 -9.51 -13.41 -1.95
N GLY A 168 -10.75 -13.11 -2.32
CA GLY A 168 -11.26 -11.75 -2.46
C GLY A 168 -12.22 -11.42 -1.32
N PHE A 169 -12.10 -10.24 -0.75
CA PHE A 169 -12.99 -9.71 0.28
C PHE A 169 -13.53 -8.38 -0.22
N THR A 170 -14.79 -8.37 -0.63
CA THR A 170 -15.42 -7.19 -1.24
C THR A 170 -16.09 -6.31 -0.20
N ASN A 171 -15.75 -5.03 -0.21
CA ASN A 171 -16.39 -3.97 0.53
C ASN A 171 -16.59 -2.78 -0.42
N TRP A 172 -15.90 -1.64 -0.23
CA TRP A 172 -15.84 -0.55 -1.20
C TRP A 172 -14.86 -0.84 -2.35
N ASP A 173 -13.90 -1.73 -2.13
CA ASP A 173 -13.05 -2.37 -3.12
C ASP A 173 -13.06 -3.90 -2.95
N THR A 174 -12.41 -4.64 -3.83
CA THR A 174 -12.15 -6.07 -3.64
C THR A 174 -10.70 -6.26 -3.19
N PHE A 175 -10.52 -6.37 -1.89
CA PHE A 175 -9.23 -6.58 -1.27
C PHE A 175 -8.77 -8.03 -1.41
N TYR A 176 -7.53 -8.25 -1.86
CA TYR A 176 -7.01 -9.59 -2.13
C TYR A 176 -6.00 -10.05 -1.10
N LEU A 177 -6.13 -11.32 -0.71
CA LEU A 177 -5.18 -12.06 0.12
C LEU A 177 -4.68 -13.28 -0.66
N ALA A 178 -3.37 -13.43 -0.81
CA ALA A 178 -2.79 -14.58 -1.50
C ALA A 178 -3.06 -15.89 -0.75
N LYS A 179 -3.48 -16.92 -1.50
CA LYS A 179 -3.52 -18.29 -1.01
C LYS A 179 -2.12 -18.90 -1.05
N PRO A 180 -1.82 -19.88 -0.18
CA PRO A 180 -0.55 -20.62 -0.24
C PRO A 180 -0.35 -21.38 -1.57
N PHE A 181 0.90 -21.66 -1.89
CA PHE A 181 1.30 -22.56 -2.99
C PHE A 181 0.82 -22.10 -4.38
N GLY A 182 0.91 -20.83 -4.63
CA GLY A 182 0.69 -20.19 -5.93
C GLY A 182 1.92 -19.44 -6.43
N THR A 183 1.70 -18.55 -7.39
CA THR A 183 2.70 -17.58 -7.86
C THR A 183 2.20 -16.18 -7.54
N ILE A 184 3.04 -15.35 -6.96
CA ILE A 184 2.77 -13.94 -6.71
C ILE A 184 3.65 -13.13 -7.66
N THR A 185 3.05 -12.27 -8.45
CA THR A 185 3.77 -11.34 -9.31
C THR A 185 3.65 -9.93 -8.77
N LEU A 186 4.79 -9.27 -8.59
CA LEU A 186 4.89 -7.84 -8.30
C LEU A 186 5.48 -7.15 -9.54
N MET A 187 4.76 -6.18 -10.09
CA MET A 187 5.15 -5.47 -11.30
C MET A 187 5.35 -3.98 -11.01
N PHE A 188 6.46 -3.41 -11.50
CA PHE A 188 6.83 -2.01 -11.30
C PHE A 188 6.57 -1.22 -12.57
N GLY A 189 5.82 -0.13 -12.45
CA GLY A 189 5.54 0.79 -13.56
C GLY A 189 6.64 1.81 -13.78
N LYS A 190 6.57 2.50 -14.91
CA LYS A 190 7.48 3.61 -15.21
C LYS A 190 7.36 4.70 -14.14
N PRO A 191 8.47 5.24 -13.63
CA PRO A 191 8.46 6.33 -12.67
C PRO A 191 7.75 7.57 -13.21
N LEU A 192 6.98 8.24 -12.36
CA LEU A 192 6.29 9.49 -12.65
C LEU A 192 6.92 10.61 -11.81
N SER A 193 7.18 11.75 -12.44
CA SER A 193 7.62 12.96 -11.77
C SER A 193 6.64 14.08 -12.06
N PHE A 194 6.19 14.77 -11.03
CA PHE A 194 5.21 15.86 -11.13
C PHE A 194 5.86 17.17 -10.68
N SER A 195 5.77 18.22 -11.51
CA SER A 195 6.20 19.56 -11.11
C SER A 195 5.14 20.23 -10.24
N GLU A 196 5.53 21.23 -9.45
CA GLU A 196 4.59 22.04 -8.65
C GLU A 196 3.58 22.78 -9.52
N GLU A 197 3.94 23.08 -10.77
CA GLU A 197 3.10 23.79 -11.73
C GLU A 197 2.09 22.91 -12.42
N SER A 198 2.26 21.57 -12.39
CA SER A 198 1.33 20.63 -13.01
C SER A 198 0.00 20.64 -12.29
N SER A 199 -1.11 20.64 -13.06
CA SER A 199 -2.43 20.56 -12.47
C SER A 199 -2.62 19.26 -11.70
N PHE A 200 -3.39 19.30 -10.62
CA PHE A 200 -3.71 18.08 -9.88
C PHE A 200 -4.48 17.08 -10.76
N GLU A 201 -5.34 17.54 -11.61
CA GLU A 201 -6.15 16.70 -12.48
C GLU A 201 -5.28 15.90 -13.46
N ASP A 202 -4.33 16.56 -14.14
CA ASP A 202 -3.41 15.91 -15.06
C ASP A 202 -2.53 14.87 -14.34
N CYS A 203 -1.99 15.22 -13.18
CA CYS A 203 -1.19 14.31 -12.37
C CYS A 203 -2.00 13.11 -11.89
N SER A 204 -3.25 13.34 -11.46
CA SER A 204 -4.18 12.30 -11.00
C SER A 204 -4.54 11.34 -12.14
N ASN A 205 -4.84 11.87 -13.31
CA ASN A 205 -5.15 11.07 -14.50
C ASN A 205 -3.94 10.23 -14.95
N ALA A 206 -2.74 10.82 -14.94
CA ALA A 206 -1.50 10.12 -15.27
C ALA A 206 -1.21 8.98 -14.28
N LEU A 207 -1.33 9.23 -12.97
CA LEU A 207 -1.14 8.22 -11.93
C LEU A 207 -2.19 7.10 -12.04
N LYS A 208 -3.46 7.47 -12.17
CA LYS A 208 -4.56 6.52 -12.36
C LYS A 208 -4.33 5.62 -13.57
N LYS A 209 -4.06 6.21 -14.72
CA LYS A 209 -3.80 5.48 -15.97
C LYS A 209 -2.64 4.49 -15.79
N SER A 210 -1.56 4.93 -15.17
CA SER A 210 -0.39 4.07 -14.94
C SER A 210 -0.70 2.89 -14.02
N LEU A 211 -1.45 3.11 -12.94
CA LEU A 211 -1.84 2.05 -11.99
C LEU A 211 -2.84 1.07 -12.61
N ASP A 212 -3.85 1.57 -13.36
CA ASP A 212 -4.85 0.72 -14.00
C ASP A 212 -4.21 -0.18 -15.07
N GLN A 213 -3.37 0.38 -15.94
CA GLN A 213 -2.64 -0.39 -16.94
C GLN A 213 -1.69 -1.43 -16.31
N LEU A 214 -1.06 -1.09 -15.20
CA LEU A 214 -0.16 -2.00 -14.52
C LEU A 214 -0.92 -3.14 -13.84
N GLU A 215 -2.07 -2.86 -13.24
CA GLU A 215 -2.95 -3.86 -12.66
C GLU A 215 -3.51 -4.82 -13.74
N GLU A 216 -3.91 -4.30 -14.89
CA GLU A 216 -4.35 -5.12 -16.02
C GLU A 216 -3.22 -6.06 -16.49
N ARG A 217 -2.02 -5.54 -16.68
CA ARG A 217 -0.84 -6.32 -17.08
C ARG A 217 -0.52 -7.42 -16.07
N VAL A 218 -0.56 -7.13 -14.77
CA VAL A 218 -0.27 -8.15 -13.75
C VAL A 218 -1.37 -9.19 -13.69
N ASN A 219 -2.64 -8.82 -13.85
CA ASN A 219 -3.77 -9.76 -13.90
C ASN A 219 -3.64 -10.71 -15.10
N GLN A 220 -3.36 -10.19 -16.30
CA GLN A 220 -3.10 -11.01 -17.50
C GLN A 220 -1.92 -11.96 -17.28
N HIS A 221 -0.82 -11.46 -16.67
CA HIS A 221 0.38 -12.27 -16.43
C HIS A 221 0.12 -13.47 -15.50
N VAL A 222 -0.72 -13.32 -14.47
CA VAL A 222 -1.06 -14.42 -13.55
C VAL A 222 -2.25 -15.26 -14.01
N GLY A 223 -2.76 -15.03 -15.22
CA GLY A 223 -3.86 -15.80 -15.83
C GLY A 223 -5.24 -15.44 -15.28
N LEU A 224 -5.39 -14.25 -14.70
CA LEU A 224 -6.67 -13.70 -14.30
C LEU A 224 -7.18 -12.82 -15.42
N VAL A 225 -8.17 -13.31 -16.15
CA VAL A 225 -8.89 -12.50 -17.14
C VAL A 225 -9.64 -11.39 -16.37
N SER A 226 -9.58 -10.17 -16.87
CA SER A 226 -10.45 -9.11 -16.35
C SER A 226 -11.88 -9.57 -16.55
N ASP A 227 -12.66 -9.69 -15.49
CA ASP A 227 -14.10 -9.81 -15.59
C ASP A 227 -14.58 -8.49 -16.24
N ASN A 228 -14.92 -8.55 -17.53
CA ASN A 228 -15.56 -7.46 -18.27
C ASN A 228 -17.01 -7.28 -17.81
#